data_dcf49e2057a188982e2119d262aa37a7
#
_entry.id   dcf49e2057a188982e2119d262aa37a7
#
_cell.length_a   1.000
_cell.length_b   1.000
_cell.length_c   1.000
_cell.angle_alpha   90.00
_cell.angle_beta   90.00
_cell.angle_gamma   90.00
#
_symmetry.space_group_name_H-M   'P 1'
#
loop_
_entity.id
_entity.type
_entity.pdbx_description
1 polymer ?
#
loop_
_entity_poly.entity_id
_entity_poly.type
_entity_poly.pdbx_seq_one_letter_code
_entity_poly.pdbx_strand_id
1 'polypeptide(L)'
;LLLKQQAQIEKLESRALAAEAEADRLRTTYVAPTSLASNSDAESASAAVGRSAAYSYRVLDHAEGTNIKQRIQLEALQNGDLPNRVTIGGQVTALVNYQKANIDTKFGWLTRHPTPKNQIGKSVSEAVVHSANLNATAKLTDNLTAYFEMLYNPEQNFASDSTITGLPRNNVNMRKAYVMWGNLDNSPYYAAVGKMDIPFGWNDTVNPFSNSTSWHSFAGLAYGMNFGYLKDGLHVRAMAIQGGAQFRNANAPVKGSAVPSKLNNFAFDANYGFSVGDENQALIGASYQYGSSYCQEYPVKHFNPCEDNNPAVAIYGTYEAGKLLLQAEFATTTENWPGTFNPINPALAEFGMEKSSAFTLGGRYSKDIGQSQPLDLSLEFSRFEAGAEGSPWEKHDQWVLGASYFVTPSVNIFGEIVHVDGWVPLNFLSGGNRDPQLTTPIPELHTSWSDQSSDTDVIVFGVQAAF
;
A
#
# COMPACT_ATOMS: atom_id res chain seq x y z
N LEU A 1 16.63 52.63 -16.94
CA LEU A 1 16.11 51.86 -15.81
C LEU A 1 14.69 51.33 -16.12
N LEU A 2 13.77 52.18 -16.57
CA LEU A 2 12.37 51.84 -16.89
C LEU A 2 12.24 50.73 -17.95
N LEU A 3 13.02 50.77 -19.04
CA LEU A 3 13.03 49.74 -20.08
C LEU A 3 13.53 48.36 -19.56
N LYS A 4 14.45 48.33 -18.60
CA LYS A 4 14.92 47.11 -17.97
C LYS A 4 13.85 46.52 -17.02
N GLN A 5 13.14 47.36 -16.32
CA GLN A 5 12.04 46.94 -15.45
C GLN A 5 10.87 46.41 -16.27
N GLN A 6 10.54 47.03 -17.39
CA GLN A 6 9.47 46.58 -18.28
C GLN A 6 9.76 45.21 -18.90
N ALA A 7 11.01 45.00 -19.37
CA ALA A 7 11.44 43.68 -19.88
C ALA A 7 11.46 42.60 -18.77
N GLN A 8 11.67 43.02 -17.52
CA GLN A 8 11.63 42.08 -16.37
C GLN A 8 10.19 41.73 -16.00
N ILE A 9 9.26 42.66 -16.10
CA ILE A 9 7.83 42.44 -15.90
C ILE A 9 7.27 41.52 -17.00
N GLU A 10 7.55 41.78 -18.26
CA GLU A 10 7.12 40.92 -19.40
C GLU A 10 7.69 39.50 -19.26
N LYS A 11 8.91 39.35 -18.78
CA LYS A 11 9.53 38.03 -18.49
C LYS A 11 8.88 37.32 -17.31
N LEU A 12 8.42 38.03 -16.30
CA LEU A 12 7.71 37.46 -15.14
C LEU A 12 6.28 37.10 -15.53
N GLU A 13 5.59 37.91 -16.32
CA GLU A 13 4.25 37.61 -16.85
C GLU A 13 4.28 36.41 -17.79
N SER A 14 5.27 36.27 -18.66
CA SER A 14 5.41 35.09 -19.51
C SER A 14 5.72 33.82 -18.71
N ARG A 15 6.45 33.93 -17.62
CA ARG A 15 6.71 32.81 -16.70
C ARG A 15 5.47 32.44 -15.87
N ALA A 16 4.68 33.42 -15.46
CA ALA A 16 3.43 33.17 -14.75
C ALA A 16 2.41 32.49 -15.67
N LEU A 17 2.26 32.96 -16.92
CA LEU A 17 1.42 32.33 -17.92
C LEU A 17 1.87 30.91 -18.31
N ALA A 18 3.19 30.68 -18.38
CA ALA A 18 3.75 29.36 -18.59
C ALA A 18 3.49 28.42 -17.39
N ALA A 19 3.62 28.93 -16.19
CA ALA A 19 3.33 28.17 -14.95
C ALA A 19 1.82 27.88 -14.79
N GLU A 20 0.94 28.81 -15.19
CA GLU A 20 -0.51 28.56 -15.23
C GLU A 20 -0.89 27.53 -16.31
N ALA A 21 -0.30 27.64 -17.49
CA ALA A 21 -0.49 26.65 -18.57
C ALA A 21 0.05 25.27 -18.18
N GLU A 22 1.13 25.21 -17.43
CA GLU A 22 1.72 24.00 -16.88
C GLU A 22 0.86 23.43 -15.75
N ALA A 23 0.35 24.26 -14.86
CA ALA A 23 -0.62 23.85 -13.85
C ALA A 23 -1.91 23.31 -14.45
N ASP A 24 -2.41 23.93 -15.53
CA ASP A 24 -3.56 23.45 -16.28
C ASP A 24 -3.25 22.18 -17.08
N ARG A 25 -2.03 22.02 -17.57
CA ARG A 25 -1.56 20.81 -18.24
C ARG A 25 -1.38 19.67 -17.25
N LEU A 26 -0.83 19.94 -16.08
CA LEU A 26 -0.76 18.98 -14.96
C LEU A 26 -2.16 18.61 -14.45
N ARG A 27 -3.09 19.57 -14.42
CA ARG A 27 -4.52 19.29 -14.19
C ARG A 27 -5.12 18.40 -15.27
N THR A 28 -4.74 18.55 -16.55
CA THR A 28 -5.25 17.74 -17.66
C THR A 28 -4.53 16.41 -17.84
N THR A 29 -3.28 16.27 -17.42
CA THR A 29 -2.53 15.00 -17.49
C THR A 29 -2.87 14.07 -16.32
N TYR A 30 -3.37 14.63 -15.21
CA TYR A 30 -3.89 13.90 -14.04
C TYR A 30 -5.41 14.05 -13.89
N VAL A 31 -6.12 14.38 -14.95
CA VAL A 31 -7.58 14.38 -14.94
C VAL A 31 -8.04 12.93 -15.00
N ALA A 32 -8.45 12.41 -13.86
CA ALA A 32 -9.55 11.45 -13.86
C ALA A 32 -10.65 12.04 -14.75
N PRO A 33 -11.19 11.31 -15.75
CA PRO A 33 -12.07 11.86 -16.75
C PRO A 33 -13.25 12.56 -16.08
N THR A 34 -13.43 13.78 -16.50
CA THR A 34 -14.52 14.66 -16.09
C THR A 34 -15.86 13.93 -16.26
N SER A 35 -16.63 13.86 -15.20
CA SER A 35 -18.00 13.38 -15.22
C SER A 35 -18.75 13.96 -16.43
N LEU A 36 -19.51 13.12 -17.13
CA LEU A 36 -20.62 13.58 -17.95
C LEU A 36 -21.60 14.30 -17.03
N ALA A 37 -21.43 15.61 -16.90
CA ALA A 37 -22.39 16.47 -16.27
C ALA A 37 -23.60 16.54 -17.19
N SER A 38 -24.71 15.95 -16.80
CA SER A 38 -26.00 16.32 -17.32
C SER A 38 -26.27 17.76 -16.88
N ASN A 39 -26.32 18.67 -17.85
CA ASN A 39 -26.79 20.03 -17.63
C ASN A 39 -28.18 20.02 -17.02
N SER A 40 -28.27 20.46 -15.79
CA SER A 40 -29.48 21.08 -15.23
C SER A 40 -29.03 22.21 -14.33
N ASP A 41 -29.14 23.44 -14.85
CA ASP A 41 -29.02 24.66 -14.09
C ASP A 41 -30.06 24.68 -12.96
N ALA A 42 -29.60 24.48 -11.76
CA ALA A 42 -30.26 24.92 -10.54
C ALA A 42 -29.17 25.16 -9.50
N GLU A 43 -29.09 26.32 -8.90
CA GLU A 43 -28.41 26.57 -7.63
C GLU A 43 -28.93 25.57 -6.58
N SER A 44 -28.38 24.38 -6.57
CA SER A 44 -28.68 23.39 -5.55
C SER A 44 -27.72 23.62 -4.41
N ALA A 45 -28.23 23.95 -3.25
CA ALA A 45 -27.55 23.73 -1.97
C ALA A 45 -26.85 22.35 -2.07
N SER A 46 -25.53 22.31 -1.89
CA SER A 46 -24.75 21.06 -2.04
C SER A 46 -25.43 19.96 -1.24
N ALA A 47 -25.73 18.84 -1.86
CA ALA A 47 -26.42 17.76 -1.17
C ALA A 47 -25.64 17.39 0.09
N ALA A 48 -26.33 17.14 1.19
CA ALA A 48 -25.67 16.81 2.46
C ALA A 48 -24.81 15.55 2.32
N VAL A 49 -25.23 14.62 1.45
CA VAL A 49 -24.54 13.36 1.14
C VAL A 49 -24.41 13.21 -0.37
N GLY A 50 -23.24 12.83 -0.83
CA GLY A 50 -22.97 12.58 -2.24
C GLY A 50 -21.92 11.51 -2.48
N ARG A 51 -21.52 11.36 -3.74
CA ARG A 51 -20.54 10.38 -4.22
C ARG A 51 -19.49 11.07 -5.09
N SER A 52 -18.29 10.51 -5.08
CA SER A 52 -17.21 10.85 -6.01
C SER A 52 -16.47 9.57 -6.37
N ALA A 53 -16.81 8.96 -7.50
CA ALA A 53 -16.27 7.67 -7.91
C ALA A 53 -14.76 7.72 -8.17
N ALA A 54 -14.27 8.82 -8.76
CA ALA A 54 -12.85 9.03 -9.01
C ALA A 54 -12.05 9.16 -7.70
N TYR A 55 -12.57 9.93 -6.74
CA TYR A 55 -11.97 10.02 -5.41
C TYR A 55 -12.02 8.67 -4.68
N SER A 56 -13.16 7.98 -4.73
CA SER A 56 -13.33 6.66 -4.11
C SER A 56 -12.32 5.65 -4.68
N TYR A 57 -12.13 5.64 -6.00
CA TYR A 57 -11.12 4.79 -6.64
C TYR A 57 -9.72 5.08 -6.08
N ARG A 58 -9.27 6.33 -6.11
CA ARG A 58 -7.94 6.74 -5.66
C ARG A 58 -7.70 6.48 -4.16
N VAL A 59 -8.67 6.77 -3.32
CA VAL A 59 -8.50 6.61 -1.87
C VAL A 59 -8.58 5.15 -1.41
N LEU A 60 -9.30 4.31 -2.16
CA LEU A 60 -9.46 2.87 -1.87
C LEU A 60 -8.49 1.98 -2.63
N ASP A 61 -7.78 2.51 -3.63
CA ASP A 61 -6.80 1.75 -4.38
C ASP A 61 -5.72 1.17 -3.45
N HIS A 62 -5.49 -0.14 -3.59
CA HIS A 62 -4.52 -0.86 -2.78
C HIS A 62 -3.15 -0.97 -3.45
N ALA A 63 -3.06 -0.62 -4.73
CA ALA A 63 -1.85 -0.68 -5.53
C ALA A 63 -1.12 0.67 -5.54
N GLU A 64 -1.85 1.77 -5.72
CA GLU A 64 -1.28 3.11 -5.82
C GLU A 64 -1.71 4.04 -4.68
N GLY A 65 -0.87 4.99 -4.34
CA GLY A 65 -1.12 5.99 -3.30
C GLY A 65 -1.35 5.36 -1.92
N THR A 66 -0.80 4.18 -1.67
CA THR A 66 -1.11 3.40 -0.47
C THR A 66 -0.71 4.13 0.80
N ASN A 67 0.40 4.83 0.76
CA ASN A 67 0.96 5.53 1.90
C ASN A 67 0.64 7.03 1.95
N ILE A 68 -0.05 7.57 0.95
CA ILE A 68 -0.38 9.01 0.84
C ILE A 68 -1.88 9.30 0.89
N LYS A 69 -2.70 8.42 1.47
CA LYS A 69 -4.17 8.58 1.49
C LYS A 69 -4.65 9.89 2.12
N GLN A 70 -3.97 10.38 3.16
CA GLN A 70 -4.26 11.68 3.76
C GLN A 70 -3.98 12.85 2.81
N ARG A 71 -2.88 12.78 2.04
CA ARG A 71 -2.58 13.74 0.99
C ARG A 71 -3.65 13.75 -0.09
N ILE A 72 -4.07 12.57 -0.57
CA ILE A 72 -5.16 12.44 -1.55
C ILE A 72 -6.43 13.13 -1.06
N GLN A 73 -6.77 13.00 0.22
CA GLN A 73 -7.94 13.67 0.81
C GLN A 73 -7.77 15.18 0.89
N LEU A 74 -6.61 15.67 1.30
CA LEU A 74 -6.31 17.11 1.37
C LEU A 74 -6.36 17.76 -0.01
N GLU A 75 -5.77 17.12 -1.02
CA GLU A 75 -5.80 17.57 -2.41
C GLU A 75 -7.24 17.52 -2.96
N ALA A 76 -8.02 16.49 -2.67
CA ALA A 76 -9.42 16.40 -3.09
C ALA A 76 -10.30 17.47 -2.46
N LEU A 77 -10.02 17.88 -1.22
CA LEU A 77 -10.69 19.02 -0.58
C LEU A 77 -10.33 20.33 -1.28
N GLN A 78 -9.05 20.57 -1.55
CA GLN A 78 -8.55 21.78 -2.20
C GLN A 78 -9.06 21.90 -3.65
N ASN A 79 -9.08 20.80 -4.40
CA ASN A 79 -9.55 20.78 -5.78
C ASN A 79 -11.08 20.83 -5.92
N GLY A 80 -11.83 20.72 -4.81
CA GLY A 80 -13.29 20.69 -4.85
C GLY A 80 -13.90 19.34 -5.28
N ASP A 81 -13.10 18.26 -5.30
CA ASP A 81 -13.54 16.91 -5.66
C ASP A 81 -14.52 16.32 -4.62
N LEU A 82 -14.61 16.95 -3.45
CA LEU A 82 -15.50 16.59 -2.35
C LEU A 82 -16.53 17.71 -2.11
N PRO A 83 -17.49 17.95 -3.03
CA PRO A 83 -18.42 19.08 -2.91
C PRO A 83 -19.43 18.91 -1.76
N ASN A 84 -19.75 17.68 -1.37
CA ASN A 84 -20.75 17.35 -0.37
C ASN A 84 -20.19 17.40 1.05
N ARG A 85 -21.08 17.56 2.04
CA ARG A 85 -20.69 17.48 3.46
C ARG A 85 -20.21 16.08 3.84
N VAL A 86 -20.83 15.05 3.29
CA VAL A 86 -20.42 13.66 3.43
C VAL A 86 -20.31 13.05 2.05
N THR A 87 -19.14 12.52 1.71
CA THR A 87 -18.91 11.74 0.50
C THR A 87 -18.80 10.28 0.87
N ILE A 88 -19.71 9.47 0.36
CA ILE A 88 -19.70 8.01 0.52
C ILE A 88 -19.15 7.40 -0.76
N GLY A 89 -18.31 6.40 -0.62
CA GLY A 89 -17.78 5.65 -1.74
C GLY A 89 -17.55 4.19 -1.40
N GLY A 90 -17.34 3.40 -2.42
CA GLY A 90 -16.98 2.00 -2.27
C GLY A 90 -16.20 1.51 -3.48
N GLN A 91 -15.55 0.37 -3.31
CA GLN A 91 -14.82 -0.31 -4.37
C GLN A 91 -14.98 -1.82 -4.22
N VAL A 92 -15.19 -2.50 -5.33
CA VAL A 92 -15.18 -3.97 -5.39
C VAL A 92 -14.11 -4.40 -6.37
N THR A 93 -13.28 -5.35 -5.93
CA THR A 93 -12.31 -6.03 -6.79
C THR A 93 -12.70 -7.49 -6.91
N ALA A 94 -13.00 -7.92 -8.12
CA ALA A 94 -13.28 -9.32 -8.44
C ALA A 94 -12.25 -9.84 -9.44
N LEU A 95 -11.87 -11.10 -9.30
CA LEU A 95 -10.85 -11.70 -10.16
C LEU A 95 -11.08 -13.18 -10.42
N VAL A 96 -10.50 -13.64 -11.52
CA VAL A 96 -10.29 -15.04 -11.85
C VAL A 96 -8.79 -15.28 -11.93
N ASN A 97 -8.30 -16.31 -11.26
CA ASN A 97 -6.87 -16.65 -11.31
C ASN A 97 -6.64 -18.14 -11.45
N TYR A 98 -5.49 -18.46 -12.00
CA TYR A 98 -4.91 -19.80 -11.98
C TYR A 98 -3.51 -19.68 -11.43
N GLN A 99 -3.19 -20.49 -10.42
CA GLN A 99 -1.87 -20.56 -9.80
C GLN A 99 -1.34 -21.98 -9.90
N LYS A 100 -0.05 -22.13 -10.23
CA LYS A 100 0.65 -23.40 -10.29
C LYS A 100 1.96 -23.28 -9.51
N ALA A 101 2.19 -24.19 -8.58
CA ALA A 101 3.42 -24.27 -7.80
C ALA A 101 4.20 -25.56 -8.16
N ASN A 102 5.50 -25.53 -7.95
CA ASN A 102 6.35 -26.73 -8.09
C ASN A 102 6.21 -27.70 -6.92
N ILE A 103 5.77 -27.20 -5.74
CA ILE A 103 5.56 -27.96 -4.51
C ILE A 103 4.08 -27.96 -4.13
N ASP A 104 3.61 -29.04 -3.53
CA ASP A 104 2.24 -29.18 -3.06
C ASP A 104 1.93 -28.19 -1.94
N THR A 105 0.80 -27.50 -2.04
CA THR A 105 0.23 -26.63 -1.00
C THR A 105 1.04 -25.39 -0.62
N LYS A 106 2.07 -25.03 -1.39
CA LYS A 106 2.91 -23.84 -1.17
C LYS A 106 2.82 -22.91 -2.37
N PHE A 107 2.07 -21.84 -2.23
CA PHE A 107 1.88 -20.82 -3.25
C PHE A 107 2.48 -19.51 -2.77
N GLY A 108 3.39 -18.95 -3.57
CA GLY A 108 4.16 -17.76 -3.20
C GLY A 108 3.49 -16.43 -3.53
N TRP A 109 2.37 -16.40 -4.25
CA TRP A 109 1.72 -15.15 -4.62
C TRP A 109 1.00 -14.50 -3.42
N LEU A 110 1.60 -13.47 -2.86
CA LEU A 110 1.18 -12.87 -1.59
C LEU A 110 -0.09 -12.01 -1.73
N THR A 111 -0.37 -11.46 -2.91
CA THR A 111 -1.57 -10.63 -3.11
C THR A 111 -2.85 -11.44 -2.99
N ARG A 112 -2.83 -12.69 -3.46
CA ARG A 112 -3.91 -13.64 -3.31
C ARG A 112 -3.38 -15.02 -2.96
N HIS A 113 -3.29 -15.29 -1.68
CA HIS A 113 -2.82 -16.58 -1.19
C HIS A 113 -4.00 -17.56 -1.03
N PRO A 114 -4.00 -18.73 -1.67
CA PRO A 114 -5.04 -19.74 -1.46
C PRO A 114 -5.06 -20.17 0.00
N THR A 115 -6.26 -20.34 0.55
CA THR A 115 -6.35 -20.77 1.93
C THR A 115 -5.94 -22.23 2.10
N PRO A 116 -5.45 -22.66 3.27
CA PRO A 116 -5.02 -24.02 3.50
C PRO A 116 -6.06 -25.08 3.13
N LYS A 117 -7.34 -24.79 3.34
CA LYS A 117 -8.43 -25.71 2.94
C LYS A 117 -8.62 -25.85 1.44
N ASN A 118 -8.18 -24.85 0.68
CA ASN A 118 -8.25 -24.83 -0.78
C ASN A 118 -6.93 -25.27 -1.43
N GLN A 119 -5.89 -25.43 -0.65
CA GLN A 119 -4.57 -25.87 -1.12
C GLN A 119 -4.57 -27.38 -1.27
N ILE A 120 -4.96 -27.85 -2.42
CA ILE A 120 -4.97 -29.26 -2.79
C ILE A 120 -4.05 -29.44 -3.96
N GLY A 121 -2.86 -30.02 -3.71
CA GLY A 121 -1.86 -30.27 -4.73
C GLY A 121 -1.12 -29.01 -5.20
N LYS A 122 -0.69 -29.01 -6.45
CA LYS A 122 0.21 -28.01 -7.05
C LYS A 122 -0.50 -26.93 -7.85
N SER A 123 -1.81 -26.95 -7.93
CA SER A 123 -2.55 -25.95 -8.72
C SER A 123 -3.86 -25.55 -8.07
N VAL A 124 -4.21 -24.28 -8.23
CA VAL A 124 -5.46 -23.69 -7.78
C VAL A 124 -6.03 -22.83 -8.89
N SER A 125 -7.34 -22.88 -9.08
CA SER A 125 -8.08 -21.96 -9.94
C SER A 125 -9.28 -21.43 -9.18
N GLU A 126 -9.47 -20.11 -9.20
CA GLU A 126 -10.49 -19.45 -8.41
C GLU A 126 -11.17 -18.34 -9.21
N ALA A 127 -12.46 -18.14 -8.92
CA ALA A 127 -13.22 -16.95 -9.31
C ALA A 127 -13.80 -16.35 -8.04
N VAL A 128 -13.29 -15.19 -7.62
CA VAL A 128 -13.51 -14.67 -6.26
C VAL A 128 -13.69 -13.16 -6.23
N VAL A 129 -14.38 -12.69 -5.20
CA VAL A 129 -14.25 -11.30 -4.75
C VAL A 129 -12.99 -11.21 -3.89
N HIS A 130 -11.99 -10.48 -4.39
CA HIS A 130 -10.76 -10.26 -3.64
C HIS A 130 -11.02 -9.31 -2.47
N SER A 131 -11.71 -8.20 -2.72
CA SER A 131 -12.05 -7.21 -1.70
C SER A 131 -13.32 -6.44 -2.05
N ALA A 132 -14.02 -6.00 -1.02
CA ALA A 132 -15.07 -5.01 -1.12
C ALA A 132 -14.90 -3.99 0.00
N ASN A 133 -14.74 -2.73 -0.38
CA ASN A 133 -14.49 -1.63 0.52
C ASN A 133 -15.69 -0.68 0.55
N LEU A 134 -15.95 -0.12 1.70
CA LEU A 134 -16.87 1.01 1.89
C LEU A 134 -16.15 2.10 2.67
N ASN A 135 -16.21 3.34 2.18
CA ASN A 135 -15.61 4.48 2.87
C ASN A 135 -16.59 5.64 2.99
N ALA A 136 -16.32 6.52 3.94
CA ALA A 136 -16.93 7.84 3.98
C ALA A 136 -15.91 8.89 4.44
N THR A 137 -15.99 10.04 3.77
CA THR A 137 -15.27 11.26 4.14
C THR A 137 -16.28 12.32 4.50
N ALA A 138 -16.25 12.81 5.75
CA ALA A 138 -17.15 13.84 6.25
C ALA A 138 -16.40 15.15 6.50
N LYS A 139 -16.82 16.24 5.88
CA LYS A 139 -16.36 17.60 6.19
C LYS A 139 -17.11 18.09 7.42
N LEU A 140 -16.44 18.16 8.56
CA LEU A 140 -17.03 18.64 9.81
C LEU A 140 -16.98 20.17 9.88
N THR A 141 -15.85 20.73 9.44
CA THR A 141 -15.61 22.17 9.22
C THR A 141 -14.73 22.35 8.00
N ASP A 142 -14.37 23.57 7.64
CA ASP A 142 -13.44 23.88 6.53
C ASP A 142 -12.05 23.29 6.75
N ASN A 143 -11.67 23.03 8.00
CA ASN A 143 -10.35 22.51 8.37
C ASN A 143 -10.39 21.13 9.05
N LEU A 144 -11.57 20.56 9.28
CA LEU A 144 -11.70 19.31 10.02
C LEU A 144 -12.51 18.30 9.22
N THR A 145 -11.93 17.15 8.97
CA THR A 145 -12.57 16.02 8.28
C THR A 145 -12.49 14.76 9.12
N ALA A 146 -13.47 13.88 8.96
CA ALA A 146 -13.44 12.53 9.49
C ALA A 146 -13.48 11.54 8.33
N TYR A 147 -12.70 10.49 8.41
CA TYR A 147 -12.62 9.42 7.43
C TYR A 147 -12.77 8.07 8.09
N PHE A 148 -13.49 7.16 7.45
CA PHE A 148 -13.44 5.75 7.79
C PHE A 148 -13.46 4.87 6.52
N GLU A 149 -12.88 3.68 6.64
CA GLU A 149 -12.84 2.66 5.62
C GLU A 149 -13.12 1.29 6.26
N MET A 150 -14.14 0.62 5.77
CA MET A 150 -14.44 -0.77 6.07
C MET A 150 -13.98 -1.66 4.93
N LEU A 151 -13.42 -2.80 5.26
CA LEU A 151 -12.91 -3.78 4.30
C LEU A 151 -13.56 -5.14 4.59
N TYR A 152 -14.20 -5.69 3.58
CA TYR A 152 -14.51 -7.10 3.46
C TYR A 152 -13.47 -7.75 2.54
N ASN A 153 -12.69 -8.67 3.09
CA ASN A 153 -11.69 -9.40 2.34
C ASN A 153 -11.70 -10.87 2.77
N PRO A 154 -12.55 -11.69 2.16
CA PRO A 154 -12.71 -13.10 2.52
C PRO A 154 -11.46 -13.93 2.24
N GLU A 155 -10.62 -13.44 1.37
CA GLU A 155 -9.46 -14.16 0.86
C GLU A 155 -8.23 -14.08 1.77
N GLN A 156 -8.23 -13.10 2.64
CA GLN A 156 -7.16 -12.90 3.61
C GLN A 156 -7.46 -13.49 4.98
N ASN A 157 -8.55 -14.23 5.10
CA ASN A 157 -8.89 -14.94 6.31
C ASN A 157 -8.31 -16.35 6.25
N PHE A 158 -7.48 -16.67 7.22
CA PHE A 158 -6.83 -17.95 7.35
C PHE A 158 -7.78 -19.00 7.92
N ALA A 159 -7.54 -20.24 7.56
CA ALA A 159 -8.35 -21.34 8.04
C ALA A 159 -8.42 -21.35 9.57
N SER A 160 -9.55 -21.81 10.08
CA SER A 160 -9.85 -21.88 11.53
C SER A 160 -8.92 -22.75 12.34
N ASP A 161 -8.11 -23.56 11.69
CA ASP A 161 -7.08 -24.40 12.27
C ASP A 161 -5.69 -23.74 12.27
N SER A 162 -5.54 -22.58 11.60
CA SER A 162 -4.36 -21.77 11.81
C SER A 162 -4.45 -21.14 13.20
N THR A 163 -3.54 -21.50 14.04
CA THR A 163 -3.49 -21.10 15.45
C THR A 163 -3.30 -19.61 15.68
N ILE A 164 -3.11 -18.84 14.62
CA ILE A 164 -2.75 -17.43 14.69
C ILE A 164 -3.96 -16.51 14.56
N THR A 165 -4.99 -16.95 13.86
CA THR A 165 -6.07 -16.02 13.53
C THR A 165 -7.42 -16.67 13.65
N GLY A 166 -7.93 -17.13 14.62
CA GLY A 166 -9.33 -17.60 14.73
C GLY A 166 -10.39 -16.62 14.17
N LEU A 167 -9.99 -15.80 13.19
CA LEU A 167 -10.83 -14.80 12.54
C LEU A 167 -11.73 -15.49 11.52
N PRO A 168 -13.04 -15.38 11.66
CA PRO A 168 -13.97 -15.92 10.70
C PRO A 168 -13.83 -15.22 9.34
N ARG A 169 -13.92 -16.00 8.26
CA ARG A 169 -13.69 -15.55 6.88
C ARG A 169 -14.65 -14.48 6.35
N ASN A 170 -15.72 -14.20 7.01
CA ASN A 170 -16.77 -13.30 6.51
C ASN A 170 -16.88 -12.03 7.34
N ASN A 171 -15.80 -11.57 7.94
CA ASN A 171 -15.83 -10.35 8.73
C ASN A 171 -15.59 -9.11 7.89
N VAL A 172 -16.39 -8.10 8.16
CA VAL A 172 -16.10 -6.74 7.76
C VAL A 172 -15.29 -6.09 8.86
N ASN A 173 -14.11 -5.60 8.52
CA ASN A 173 -13.20 -4.98 9.48
C ASN A 173 -13.09 -3.48 9.24
N MET A 174 -12.99 -2.70 10.31
CA MET A 174 -12.60 -1.31 10.23
C MET A 174 -11.11 -1.25 9.87
N ARG A 175 -10.81 -0.95 8.60
CA ARG A 175 -9.43 -0.87 8.13
C ARG A 175 -8.77 0.41 8.58
N LYS A 176 -9.40 1.55 8.34
CA LYS A 176 -8.92 2.88 8.72
C LYS A 176 -10.05 3.68 9.35
N ALA A 177 -9.71 4.51 10.31
CA ALA A 177 -10.64 5.49 10.87
C ALA A 177 -9.83 6.59 11.57
N TYR A 178 -9.96 7.82 11.13
CA TYR A 178 -9.27 8.95 11.74
C TYR A 178 -10.02 10.26 11.54
N VAL A 179 -9.68 11.20 12.39
CA VAL A 179 -10.06 12.61 12.24
C VAL A 179 -8.81 13.37 11.83
N MET A 180 -8.94 14.20 10.80
CA MET A 180 -7.83 14.97 10.23
C MET A 180 -8.17 16.46 10.28
N TRP A 181 -7.27 17.25 10.82
CA TRP A 181 -7.23 18.69 10.72
C TRP A 181 -6.26 19.09 9.63
N GLY A 182 -6.67 19.90 8.68
CA GLY A 182 -5.85 20.42 7.60
C GLY A 182 -6.71 21.04 6.49
N ASN A 183 -6.16 22.08 5.87
CA ASN A 183 -6.71 22.74 4.69
C ASN A 183 -5.55 23.43 3.96
N LEU A 184 -5.19 22.91 2.80
CA LEU A 184 -4.02 23.35 2.04
C LEU A 184 -4.16 24.77 1.48
N ASP A 185 -5.38 25.30 1.35
CA ASP A 185 -5.60 26.70 0.94
C ASP A 185 -5.13 27.69 2.01
N ASN A 186 -5.18 27.26 3.29
CA ASN A 186 -4.88 28.12 4.43
C ASN A 186 -3.52 27.83 5.05
N SER A 187 -3.07 26.57 5.01
CA SER A 187 -1.88 26.14 5.73
C SER A 187 -1.27 24.88 5.12
N PRO A 188 0.06 24.79 5.00
CA PRO A 188 0.73 23.57 4.55
C PRO A 188 0.75 22.47 5.63
N TYR A 189 0.37 22.77 6.85
CA TYR A 189 0.38 21.83 7.97
C TYR A 189 -0.94 21.09 8.10
N TYR A 190 -0.87 19.82 8.46
CA TYR A 190 -2.03 19.02 8.82
C TYR A 190 -1.69 18.03 9.95
N ALA A 191 -2.72 17.53 10.61
CA ALA A 191 -2.58 16.50 11.64
C ALA A 191 -3.76 15.54 11.57
N ALA A 192 -3.52 14.27 11.90
CA ALA A 192 -4.56 13.25 11.95
C ALA A 192 -4.39 12.37 13.19
N VAL A 193 -5.51 11.94 13.77
CA VAL A 193 -5.53 11.03 14.94
C VAL A 193 -6.49 9.89 14.66
N GLY A 194 -6.04 8.68 14.88
CA GLY A 194 -6.81 7.45 14.69
C GLY A 194 -6.01 6.29 14.16
N LYS A 195 -6.64 5.43 13.39
CA LYS A 195 -6.02 4.29 12.71
C LYS A 195 -5.77 4.63 11.25
N MET A 196 -4.51 4.60 10.82
CA MET A 196 -4.07 5.04 9.50
C MET A 196 -2.80 4.34 9.05
N ASP A 197 -2.40 4.53 7.80
CA ASP A 197 -1.13 4.02 7.27
C ASP A 197 0.04 4.68 7.98
N ILE A 198 1.07 3.88 8.25
CA ILE A 198 2.33 4.34 8.83
C ILE A 198 3.11 5.05 7.73
N PRO A 199 3.64 6.27 7.95
CA PRO A 199 4.45 6.97 6.97
C PRO A 199 5.86 6.35 6.89
N PHE A 200 5.97 5.22 6.18
CA PHE A 200 7.21 4.49 5.97
C PHE A 200 7.21 3.86 4.58
N GLY A 201 8.26 4.13 3.79
CA GLY A 201 8.41 3.69 2.42
C GLY A 201 7.43 4.35 1.44
N TRP A 202 7.62 4.10 0.16
CA TRP A 202 6.65 4.45 -0.87
C TRP A 202 5.50 3.45 -0.88
N ASN A 203 5.85 2.16 -0.90
CA ASN A 203 4.94 1.03 -0.82
C ASN A 203 3.87 0.98 -1.93
N ASP A 204 4.12 1.61 -3.06
CA ASP A 204 3.28 1.52 -4.23
C ASP A 204 3.84 0.47 -5.21
N THR A 205 3.06 0.12 -6.20
CA THR A 205 3.45 -0.72 -7.32
C THR A 205 3.07 -0.06 -8.64
N VAL A 206 3.79 -0.37 -9.70
CA VAL A 206 3.42 0.04 -11.06
C VAL A 206 2.39 -0.90 -11.68
N ASN A 207 2.12 -2.04 -11.03
CA ASN A 207 1.17 -3.05 -11.48
C ASN A 207 -0.27 -2.62 -11.20
N PRO A 208 -1.24 -3.08 -11.99
CA PRO A 208 -2.63 -2.74 -11.76
C PRO A 208 -3.25 -3.43 -10.55
N PHE A 209 -2.67 -4.55 -10.06
CA PHE A 209 -3.27 -5.31 -8.99
C PHE A 209 -2.28 -5.93 -8.01
N SER A 210 -1.26 -6.67 -8.47
CA SER A 210 -0.32 -7.34 -7.57
C SER A 210 0.59 -6.33 -6.88
N ASN A 211 0.53 -6.30 -5.56
CA ASN A 211 1.43 -5.47 -4.76
C ASN A 211 2.86 -6.03 -4.78
N SER A 212 3.83 -5.15 -4.63
CA SER A 212 5.24 -5.52 -4.51
C SER A 212 5.52 -6.31 -3.22
N THR A 213 6.62 -7.05 -3.20
CA THR A 213 7.08 -7.69 -1.96
C THR A 213 7.47 -6.67 -0.90
N SER A 214 7.93 -5.46 -1.30
CA SER A 214 8.18 -4.34 -0.37
C SER A 214 6.91 -3.91 0.35
N TRP A 215 5.80 -3.76 -0.36
CA TRP A 215 4.50 -3.49 0.26
C TRP A 215 4.09 -4.59 1.25
N HIS A 216 4.21 -5.84 0.84
CA HIS A 216 3.85 -6.97 1.71
C HIS A 216 4.71 -7.07 2.96
N SER A 217 5.96 -6.64 2.88
CA SER A 217 6.94 -6.79 3.97
C SER A 217 7.04 -5.56 4.87
N PHE A 218 6.80 -4.35 4.37
CA PHE A 218 7.05 -3.12 5.14
C PHE A 218 5.85 -2.17 5.27
N ALA A 219 4.80 -2.29 4.46
CA ALA A 219 3.61 -1.46 4.64
C ALA A 219 2.90 -1.78 5.95
N GLY A 220 2.41 -0.77 6.65
CA GLY A 220 1.81 -0.94 7.95
C GLY A 220 0.63 -0.03 8.23
N LEU A 221 -0.24 -0.49 9.12
CA LEU A 221 -1.36 0.26 9.70
C LEU A 221 -1.19 0.33 11.21
N ALA A 222 -1.43 1.50 11.79
CA ALA A 222 -1.32 1.67 13.24
C ALA A 222 -2.34 2.69 13.78
N TYR A 223 -2.63 2.58 15.08
CA TYR A 223 -3.23 3.66 15.84
C TYR A 223 -2.16 4.66 16.23
N GLY A 224 -2.45 5.95 16.05
CA GLY A 224 -1.48 6.97 16.40
C GLY A 224 -1.95 8.37 16.03
N MET A 225 -0.98 9.27 16.05
CA MET A 225 -1.14 10.67 15.69
C MET A 225 -0.08 11.04 14.65
N ASN A 226 -0.52 11.47 13.48
CA ASN A 226 0.34 11.90 12.39
C ASN A 226 0.32 13.42 12.27
N PHE A 227 1.50 14.00 12.05
CA PHE A 227 1.69 15.40 11.67
C PHE A 227 2.34 15.43 10.29
N GLY A 228 1.85 16.32 9.44
CA GLY A 228 2.38 16.49 8.12
C GLY A 228 2.57 17.95 7.71
N TYR A 229 3.51 18.16 6.80
CA TYR A 229 3.75 19.39 6.08
C TYR A 229 3.78 19.08 4.58
N LEU A 230 2.95 19.77 3.80
CA LEU A 230 2.85 19.57 2.35
C LEU A 230 2.83 20.92 1.64
N LYS A 231 3.93 21.26 0.95
CA LYS A 231 4.03 22.49 0.16
C LYS A 231 5.21 22.42 -0.80
N ASP A 232 5.04 22.99 -1.99
CA ASP A 232 6.08 23.20 -3.00
C ASP A 232 6.89 21.91 -3.30
N GLY A 233 6.18 20.78 -3.45
CA GLY A 233 6.78 19.46 -3.71
C GLY A 233 7.32 18.76 -2.46
N LEU A 234 7.52 19.47 -1.35
CA LEU A 234 7.99 18.85 -0.10
C LEU A 234 6.81 18.27 0.70
N HIS A 235 6.90 17.00 1.03
CA HIS A 235 5.96 16.33 1.93
C HIS A 235 6.75 15.68 3.09
N VAL A 236 6.54 16.16 4.30
CA VAL A 236 7.17 15.64 5.51
C VAL A 236 6.09 15.11 6.44
N ARG A 237 6.31 13.95 7.02
CA ARG A 237 5.35 13.30 7.95
C ARG A 237 6.08 12.77 9.16
N ALA A 238 5.46 12.89 10.32
CA ALA A 238 5.91 12.29 11.57
C ALA A 238 4.72 11.70 12.31
N MET A 239 4.78 10.42 12.65
CA MET A 239 3.70 9.73 13.34
C MET A 239 4.18 9.17 14.67
N ALA A 240 3.49 9.53 15.75
CA ALA A 240 3.57 8.83 17.02
C ALA A 240 2.62 7.62 16.98
N ILE A 241 3.15 6.43 17.24
CA ILE A 241 2.48 5.15 17.06
C ILE A 241 2.22 4.50 18.41
N GLN A 242 1.02 3.99 18.59
CA GLN A 242 0.63 3.22 19.76
C GLN A 242 1.09 1.76 19.60
N GLY A 243 2.08 1.36 20.38
CA GLY A 243 2.62 0.00 20.35
C GLY A 243 3.53 -0.28 19.17
N GLY A 244 3.75 -1.54 18.82
CA GLY A 244 4.52 -1.96 17.66
C GLY A 244 3.76 -1.75 16.35
N ALA A 245 4.48 -1.57 15.27
CA ALA A 245 3.91 -1.51 13.95
C ALA A 245 3.48 -2.90 13.45
N GLN A 246 2.45 -2.93 12.63
CA GLN A 246 1.96 -4.16 12.03
C GLN A 246 1.57 -3.97 10.59
N PHE A 247 1.69 -5.04 9.81
CA PHE A 247 1.36 -5.01 8.40
C PHE A 247 -0.08 -4.63 8.12
N ARG A 248 -1.06 -5.00 8.96
CA ARG A 248 -2.44 -4.80 8.55
C ARG A 248 -3.41 -4.27 9.59
N ASN A 249 -3.31 -4.64 10.85
CA ASN A 249 -4.56 -4.61 11.58
C ASN A 249 -4.51 -4.22 13.03
N ALA A 250 -3.47 -4.51 13.75
CA ALA A 250 -3.41 -4.34 15.17
C ALA A 250 -2.02 -3.90 15.59
N ASN A 251 -1.92 -3.20 16.68
CA ASN A 251 -0.62 -2.80 17.22
C ASN A 251 -0.09 -3.89 18.14
N ALA A 252 1.14 -4.35 17.91
CA ALA A 252 1.83 -5.19 18.88
C ALA A 252 2.33 -4.33 20.05
N PRO A 253 2.35 -4.87 21.28
CA PRO A 253 3.06 -4.22 22.37
C PRO A 253 4.56 -4.17 22.06
N VAL A 254 5.24 -3.11 22.49
CA VAL A 254 6.70 -3.04 22.47
C VAL A 254 7.26 -3.26 23.88
N LYS A 255 8.57 -3.43 23.98
CA LYS A 255 9.31 -3.69 25.22
C LYS A 255 8.79 -2.85 26.40
N GLY A 256 8.58 -3.51 27.51
CA GLY A 256 8.07 -2.89 28.73
C GLY A 256 6.57 -2.59 28.74
N SER A 257 5.82 -3.06 27.74
CA SER A 257 4.36 -2.92 27.67
C SER A 257 3.73 -4.24 27.25
N ALA A 258 2.97 -4.85 28.13
CA ALA A 258 2.16 -6.04 27.81
C ALA A 258 0.86 -5.66 27.07
N VAL A 259 0.55 -4.38 26.95
CA VAL A 259 -0.67 -3.86 26.32
C VAL A 259 -0.28 -2.72 25.36
N PRO A 260 -0.81 -2.68 24.13
CA PRO A 260 -0.51 -1.62 23.16
C PRO A 260 -1.27 -0.33 23.53
N SER A 261 -0.96 0.24 24.67
CA SER A 261 -1.64 1.42 25.23
C SER A 261 -0.73 2.62 25.45
N LYS A 262 0.47 2.59 24.87
CA LYS A 262 1.44 3.68 24.96
C LYS A 262 1.83 4.16 23.58
N LEU A 263 2.00 5.47 23.41
CA LEU A 263 2.64 6.10 22.24
C LEU A 263 4.16 5.99 22.39
N ASN A 264 4.70 4.82 22.20
CA ASN A 264 6.11 4.46 22.46
C ASN A 264 6.86 4.02 21.21
N ASN A 265 6.27 4.20 20.05
CA ASN A 265 6.86 3.97 18.74
C ASN A 265 6.61 5.18 17.85
N PHE A 266 7.41 5.33 16.80
CA PHE A 266 7.24 6.42 15.85
C PHE A 266 7.78 6.06 14.46
N ALA A 267 7.29 6.80 13.48
CA ALA A 267 7.80 6.78 12.11
C ALA A 267 7.97 8.21 11.60
N PHE A 268 8.91 8.38 10.70
CA PHE A 268 9.20 9.62 10.01
C PHE A 268 9.38 9.34 8.53
N ASP A 269 8.84 10.23 7.68
CA ASP A 269 9.00 10.17 6.24
C ASP A 269 9.14 11.57 5.68
N ALA A 270 10.02 11.71 4.71
CA ALA A 270 10.18 12.94 3.95
C ALA A 270 10.42 12.61 2.49
N ASN A 271 9.69 13.28 1.61
CA ASN A 271 9.92 13.20 0.18
C ASN A 271 9.82 14.57 -0.47
N TYR A 272 10.47 14.67 -1.62
CA TYR A 272 10.49 15.89 -2.42
C TYR A 272 10.27 15.55 -3.90
N GLY A 273 9.17 16.11 -4.44
CA GLY A 273 8.85 16.07 -5.85
C GLY A 273 9.38 17.32 -6.55
N PHE A 274 10.00 17.16 -7.71
CA PHE A 274 10.57 18.26 -8.49
C PHE A 274 10.54 17.97 -9.99
N SER A 275 10.52 19.04 -10.78
CA SER A 275 10.58 18.93 -12.24
C SER A 275 12.03 18.70 -12.70
N VAL A 276 12.20 17.83 -13.68
CA VAL A 276 13.47 17.50 -14.34
C VAL A 276 13.36 17.94 -15.80
N GLY A 277 13.89 19.13 -16.11
CA GLY A 277 13.64 19.80 -17.39
C GLY A 277 12.19 20.27 -17.49
N ASP A 278 11.66 20.35 -18.71
CA ASP A 278 10.37 20.98 -18.97
C ASP A 278 9.18 20.00 -18.92
N GLU A 279 9.43 18.68 -19.06
CA GLU A 279 8.37 17.69 -19.24
C GLU A 279 8.40 16.52 -18.23
N ASN A 280 9.47 16.38 -17.45
CA ASN A 280 9.64 15.23 -16.57
C ASN A 280 9.46 15.62 -15.11
N GLN A 281 8.97 14.66 -14.31
CA GLN A 281 8.81 14.81 -12.88
C GLN A 281 9.61 13.72 -12.16
N ALA A 282 10.20 14.08 -11.04
CA ALA A 282 10.87 13.13 -10.18
C ALA A 282 10.44 13.33 -8.73
N LEU A 283 10.41 12.25 -7.97
CA LEU A 283 10.22 12.26 -6.55
C LEU A 283 11.30 11.40 -5.91
N ILE A 284 11.90 11.90 -4.84
CA ILE A 284 12.82 11.13 -4.00
C ILE A 284 12.37 11.23 -2.55
N GLY A 285 12.53 10.16 -1.79
CA GLY A 285 12.15 10.14 -0.39
C GLY A 285 12.93 9.16 0.44
N ALA A 286 12.84 9.35 1.75
CA ALA A 286 13.44 8.48 2.75
C ALA A 286 12.56 8.42 3.99
N SER A 287 12.56 7.25 4.63
CA SER A 287 11.75 6.99 5.83
C SER A 287 12.56 6.29 6.91
N TYR A 288 12.13 6.50 8.13
CA TYR A 288 12.60 5.78 9.31
C TYR A 288 11.43 5.37 10.17
N GLN A 289 11.46 4.15 10.69
CA GLN A 289 10.51 3.64 11.66
C GLN A 289 11.27 3.03 12.83
N TYR A 290 10.97 3.47 14.04
CA TYR A 290 11.67 3.04 15.26
C TYR A 290 11.36 1.61 15.65
N GLY A 291 10.10 1.19 15.60
CA GLY A 291 9.66 -0.16 15.89
C GLY A 291 8.90 -0.73 14.69
N SER A 292 9.59 -1.50 13.86
CA SER A 292 8.97 -2.21 12.74
C SER A 292 8.25 -3.47 13.22
N SER A 293 7.57 -4.15 12.31
CA SER A 293 6.92 -5.44 12.58
C SER A 293 7.89 -6.60 12.78
N TYR A 294 9.19 -6.37 12.58
CA TYR A 294 10.25 -7.38 12.66
C TYR A 294 10.90 -7.45 14.05
N CYS A 295 10.18 -7.13 15.10
CA CYS A 295 10.67 -7.07 16.47
C CYS A 295 10.42 -8.35 17.29
N GLN A 296 9.72 -9.33 16.73
CA GLN A 296 9.37 -10.57 17.44
C GLN A 296 9.30 -11.75 16.48
N GLU A 297 9.18 -12.94 17.07
CA GLU A 297 8.93 -14.15 16.29
C GLU A 297 7.64 -14.01 15.51
N TYR A 298 7.61 -14.68 14.40
CA TYR A 298 6.60 -14.71 13.37
C TYR A 298 5.23 -14.17 13.70
N PRO A 299 4.80 -13.49 12.68
CA PRO A 299 5.16 -12.13 12.38
C PRO A 299 4.54 -11.25 13.38
N VAL A 300 3.56 -11.76 14.05
CA VAL A 300 2.87 -10.99 15.05
C VAL A 300 2.06 -11.94 15.90
N LYS A 301 2.61 -12.39 16.96
CA LYS A 301 1.78 -12.87 18.07
C LYS A 301 1.11 -11.63 18.66
N HIS A 302 -0.15 -11.40 18.31
CA HIS A 302 -0.94 -10.39 18.99
C HIS A 302 -0.79 -10.59 20.50
N PHE A 303 -0.55 -9.51 21.23
CA PHE A 303 -0.38 -9.47 22.67
C PHE A 303 0.97 -9.93 23.24
N ASN A 304 1.89 -10.43 22.42
CA ASN A 304 3.25 -10.61 22.91
C ASN A 304 4.05 -9.33 22.70
N PRO A 305 4.68 -8.77 23.73
CA PRO A 305 5.55 -7.63 23.56
C PRO A 305 6.76 -8.03 22.72
N CYS A 306 7.21 -7.12 21.87
CA CYS A 306 8.51 -7.22 21.25
C CYS A 306 9.57 -7.20 22.36
N GLU A 307 10.60 -8.04 22.27
CA GLU A 307 11.69 -8.02 23.22
C GLU A 307 12.48 -6.73 23.11
N ASP A 308 12.76 -6.29 21.87
CA ASP A 308 13.36 -5.03 21.51
C ASP A 308 12.71 -4.42 20.27
N ASN A 309 12.80 -3.11 20.11
CA ASN A 309 12.43 -2.50 18.85
C ASN A 309 13.44 -2.90 17.77
N ASN A 310 12.95 -3.21 16.59
CA ASN A 310 13.78 -3.41 15.39
C ASN A 310 13.50 -2.26 14.43
N PRO A 311 14.33 -1.22 14.41
CA PRO A 311 14.12 -0.10 13.52
C PRO A 311 14.26 -0.50 12.06
N ALA A 312 13.58 0.24 11.18
CA ALA A 312 13.70 0.08 9.74
C ALA A 312 13.94 1.43 9.06
N VAL A 313 14.61 1.37 7.92
CA VAL A 313 14.86 2.50 7.03
C VAL A 313 14.40 2.17 5.63
N ALA A 314 13.94 3.17 4.89
CA ALA A 314 13.61 3.04 3.48
C ALA A 314 14.11 4.24 2.68
N ILE A 315 14.47 4.00 1.42
CA ILE A 315 14.72 5.03 0.40
C ILE A 315 13.93 4.66 -0.85
N TYR A 316 13.38 5.65 -1.52
CA TYR A 316 12.55 5.42 -2.69
C TYR A 316 12.55 6.60 -3.64
N GLY A 317 12.09 6.36 -4.85
CA GLY A 317 11.90 7.40 -5.84
C GLY A 317 11.05 6.96 -7.00
N THR A 318 10.46 7.96 -7.66
CA THR A 318 9.75 7.81 -8.92
C THR A 318 10.30 8.78 -9.95
N TYR A 319 10.21 8.41 -11.21
CA TYR A 319 10.56 9.26 -12.33
C TYR A 319 9.54 9.12 -13.44
N GLU A 320 8.91 10.22 -13.79
CA GLU A 320 7.92 10.29 -14.87
C GLU A 320 8.53 11.02 -16.06
N ALA A 321 8.54 10.37 -17.23
CA ALA A 321 9.04 10.90 -18.48
C ALA A 321 7.98 10.71 -19.58
N GLY A 322 7.17 11.72 -19.79
CA GLY A 322 6.05 11.65 -20.73
C GLY A 322 5.05 10.55 -20.34
N LYS A 323 5.06 9.42 -21.05
CA LYS A 323 4.17 8.27 -20.83
C LYS A 323 4.81 7.14 -20.00
N LEU A 324 6.03 7.31 -19.60
CA LEU A 324 6.78 6.31 -18.83
C LEU A 324 6.87 6.74 -17.38
N LEU A 325 6.40 5.89 -16.47
CA LEU A 325 6.65 5.97 -15.03
C LEU A 325 7.68 4.90 -14.66
N LEU A 326 8.74 5.29 -13.96
CA LEU A 326 9.69 4.40 -13.30
C LEU A 326 9.59 4.56 -11.80
N GLN A 327 9.72 3.48 -11.07
CA GLN A 327 9.65 3.45 -9.60
C GLN A 327 10.72 2.52 -9.04
N ALA A 328 11.36 2.94 -7.95
CA ALA A 328 12.27 2.11 -7.19
C ALA A 328 12.12 2.37 -5.69
N GLU A 329 12.26 1.31 -4.90
CA GLU A 329 12.24 1.35 -3.44
C GLU A 329 13.20 0.32 -2.86
N PHE A 330 13.87 0.68 -1.76
CA PHE A 330 14.63 -0.25 -0.92
C PHE A 330 14.32 0.03 0.55
N ALA A 331 14.00 -1.01 1.29
CA ALA A 331 13.75 -0.95 2.73
C ALA A 331 14.53 -2.07 3.45
N THR A 332 14.99 -1.80 4.67
CA THR A 332 15.70 -2.79 5.49
C THR A 332 15.54 -2.52 6.96
N THR A 333 15.56 -3.58 7.78
CA THR A 333 15.67 -3.47 9.23
C THR A 333 17.12 -3.15 9.64
N THR A 334 17.31 -2.49 10.77
CA THR A 334 18.67 -2.22 11.29
C THR A 334 19.22 -3.36 12.14
N GLU A 335 18.33 -4.15 12.72
CA GLU A 335 18.66 -5.31 13.54
C GLU A 335 18.14 -6.61 12.89
N ASN A 336 18.68 -7.73 13.32
CA ASN A 336 18.25 -9.04 12.86
C ASN A 336 16.80 -9.32 13.30
N TRP A 337 16.06 -10.00 12.46
CA TRP A 337 14.70 -10.40 12.79
C TRP A 337 14.68 -11.76 13.48
N PRO A 338 14.23 -11.86 14.75
CA PRO A 338 14.14 -13.14 15.46
C PRO A 338 13.31 -14.19 14.72
N GLY A 339 12.32 -13.74 13.94
CA GLY A 339 11.48 -14.60 13.13
C GLY A 339 12.23 -15.32 11.99
N THR A 340 13.45 -14.99 11.66
CA THR A 340 14.25 -15.71 10.66
C THR A 340 14.98 -16.94 11.23
N PHE A 341 14.89 -17.19 12.54
CA PHE A 341 15.55 -18.30 13.19
C PHE A 341 14.56 -19.41 13.56
N ASN A 342 14.85 -20.65 13.16
CA ASN A 342 14.06 -21.81 13.53
C ASN A 342 14.90 -22.82 14.36
N PRO A 343 14.92 -22.71 15.69
CA PRO A 343 15.74 -23.57 16.54
C PRO A 343 15.17 -24.98 16.73
N ILE A 344 13.93 -25.24 16.28
CA ILE A 344 13.21 -26.46 16.63
C ILE A 344 13.47 -27.57 15.63
N ASN A 345 13.62 -27.23 14.37
CA ASN A 345 14.03 -28.18 13.34
C ASN A 345 15.56 -28.25 13.34
N PRO A 346 16.18 -29.36 13.81
CA PRO A 346 17.64 -29.45 13.84
C PRO A 346 18.30 -29.28 12.47
N ALA A 347 17.60 -29.64 11.41
CA ALA A 347 18.10 -29.48 10.05
C ALA A 347 18.14 -28.01 9.59
N LEU A 348 17.39 -27.14 10.24
CA LEU A 348 17.29 -25.72 9.93
C LEU A 348 17.95 -24.84 11.01
N ALA A 349 18.38 -25.42 12.13
CA ALA A 349 18.99 -24.70 13.24
C ALA A 349 20.39 -24.14 12.91
N GLU A 350 20.96 -24.55 11.78
CA GLU A 350 22.24 -24.02 11.30
C GLU A 350 22.11 -22.57 10.75
N PHE A 351 20.91 -22.17 10.32
CA PHE A 351 20.67 -20.85 9.81
C PHE A 351 20.44 -19.83 10.92
N GLY A 352 21.25 -18.78 10.91
CA GLY A 352 21.16 -17.71 11.91
C GLY A 352 20.00 -16.74 11.65
N MET A 353 19.83 -15.81 12.57
CA MET A 353 18.94 -14.65 12.37
C MET A 353 19.59 -13.64 11.43
N GLU A 354 18.81 -13.10 10.49
CA GLU A 354 19.25 -12.10 9.55
C GLU A 354 18.39 -10.83 9.59
N LYS A 355 18.91 -9.77 9.01
CA LYS A 355 18.12 -8.56 8.73
C LYS A 355 17.11 -8.86 7.63
N SER A 356 15.94 -8.24 7.74
CA SER A 356 14.98 -8.28 6.65
C SER A 356 15.16 -7.08 5.74
N SER A 357 15.20 -7.30 4.43
CA SER A 357 15.27 -6.25 3.42
C SER A 357 14.30 -6.48 2.29
N ALA A 358 13.87 -5.42 1.63
CA ALA A 358 13.05 -5.51 0.44
C ALA A 358 13.50 -4.50 -0.61
N PHE A 359 13.37 -4.90 -1.87
CA PHE A 359 13.69 -4.07 -3.02
C PHE A 359 12.59 -4.19 -4.06
N THR A 360 12.19 -3.09 -4.66
CA THR A 360 11.24 -3.03 -5.78
C THR A 360 11.81 -2.13 -6.88
N LEU A 361 11.68 -2.58 -8.12
CA LEU A 361 11.96 -1.81 -9.32
C LEU A 361 10.90 -2.09 -10.35
N GLY A 362 10.19 -1.06 -10.80
CA GLY A 362 9.10 -1.18 -11.76
C GLY A 362 9.06 -0.08 -12.78
N GLY A 363 8.41 -0.35 -13.91
CA GLY A 363 8.10 0.61 -14.94
C GLY A 363 6.72 0.38 -15.52
N ARG A 364 5.98 1.48 -15.79
CA ARG A 364 4.68 1.49 -16.46
C ARG A 364 4.71 2.43 -17.65
N TYR A 365 4.22 1.95 -18.77
CA TYR A 365 4.08 2.71 -19.98
C TYR A 365 2.60 2.85 -20.36
N SER A 366 2.12 4.08 -20.47
CA SER A 366 0.75 4.43 -20.84
C SER A 366 0.64 4.65 -22.35
N LYS A 367 -0.03 3.76 -23.06
CA LYS A 367 -0.18 3.78 -24.52
C LYS A 367 -1.57 4.27 -24.92
N ASP A 368 -1.62 5.35 -25.71
CA ASP A 368 -2.88 5.78 -26.34
C ASP A 368 -3.32 4.75 -27.40
N ILE A 369 -4.54 4.30 -27.31
CA ILE A 369 -5.15 3.32 -28.21
C ILE A 369 -6.36 3.90 -28.95
N GLY A 370 -6.44 5.24 -29.06
CA GLY A 370 -7.52 5.95 -29.73
C GLY A 370 -8.83 6.04 -28.93
N GLN A 371 -8.80 5.65 -27.67
CA GLN A 371 -9.88 5.79 -26.68
C GLN A 371 -9.58 6.96 -25.73
N SER A 372 -10.55 7.31 -24.90
CA SER A 372 -10.40 8.40 -23.92
C SER A 372 -9.40 8.07 -22.80
N GLN A 373 -9.11 6.79 -22.61
CA GLN A 373 -8.18 6.31 -21.57
C GLN A 373 -7.02 5.54 -22.22
N PRO A 374 -5.79 5.66 -21.69
CA PRO A 374 -4.67 4.87 -22.15
C PRO A 374 -4.81 3.40 -21.76
N LEU A 375 -4.11 2.54 -22.49
CA LEU A 375 -3.76 1.19 -22.07
C LEU A 375 -2.44 1.28 -21.30
N ASP A 376 -2.44 0.89 -20.05
CA ASP A 376 -1.24 0.82 -19.23
C ASP A 376 -0.61 -0.56 -19.31
N LEU A 377 0.70 -0.59 -19.55
CA LEU A 377 1.52 -1.81 -19.56
C LEU A 377 2.59 -1.66 -18.50
N SER A 378 2.74 -2.63 -17.62
CA SER A 378 3.70 -2.60 -16.52
C SER A 378 4.59 -3.81 -16.47
N LEU A 379 5.80 -3.62 -15.96
CA LEU A 379 6.74 -4.68 -15.59
C LEU A 379 7.38 -4.28 -14.26
N GLU A 380 7.35 -5.19 -13.28
CA GLU A 380 7.94 -4.98 -11.97
C GLU A 380 8.69 -6.22 -11.51
N PHE A 381 9.83 -5.98 -10.91
CA PHE A 381 10.55 -6.95 -10.09
C PHE A 381 10.56 -6.47 -8.64
N SER A 382 10.26 -7.36 -7.72
CA SER A 382 10.41 -7.09 -6.29
C SER A 382 10.97 -8.32 -5.57
N ARG A 383 11.79 -8.06 -4.53
CA ARG A 383 12.45 -9.06 -3.70
C ARG A 383 12.24 -8.74 -2.24
N PHE A 384 11.98 -9.75 -1.44
CA PHE A 384 12.07 -9.71 0.00
C PHE A 384 13.10 -10.76 0.46
N GLU A 385 14.10 -10.31 1.18
CA GLU A 385 15.11 -11.16 1.81
C GLU A 385 14.79 -11.24 3.31
N ALA A 386 14.53 -12.44 3.79
CA ALA A 386 14.08 -12.68 5.16
C ALA A 386 15.03 -13.57 5.95
N GLY A 387 15.78 -14.42 5.30
CA GLY A 387 16.59 -15.45 5.94
C GLY A 387 18.03 -15.47 5.50
N ALA A 388 18.83 -16.31 6.16
CA ALA A 388 20.22 -16.52 5.84
C ALA A 388 20.38 -17.15 4.44
N GLU A 389 21.52 -16.87 3.80
CA GLU A 389 21.89 -17.46 2.52
C GLU A 389 21.81 -19.00 2.57
N GLY A 390 21.14 -19.59 1.58
CA GLY A 390 20.90 -21.01 1.47
C GLY A 390 19.76 -21.55 2.33
N SER A 391 19.12 -20.73 3.16
CA SER A 391 17.93 -21.19 3.87
C SER A 391 16.73 -21.31 2.93
N PRO A 392 15.77 -22.22 3.20
CA PRO A 392 14.56 -22.35 2.37
C PRO A 392 13.67 -21.09 2.37
N TRP A 393 13.87 -20.18 3.30
CA TRP A 393 13.17 -18.90 3.42
C TRP A 393 14.09 -17.70 3.18
N GLU A 394 15.20 -17.89 2.47
CA GLU A 394 16.18 -16.84 2.20
C GLU A 394 15.54 -15.63 1.53
N LYS A 395 14.80 -15.86 0.46
CA LYS A 395 14.25 -14.82 -0.39
C LYS A 395 12.87 -15.15 -0.94
N HIS A 396 12.22 -14.11 -1.42
CA HIS A 396 10.95 -14.16 -2.13
C HIS A 396 11.00 -13.15 -3.29
N ASP A 397 11.29 -13.65 -4.47
CA ASP A 397 11.37 -12.86 -5.70
C ASP A 397 10.04 -12.89 -6.42
N GLN A 398 9.57 -11.74 -6.86
CA GLN A 398 8.35 -11.62 -7.63
C GLN A 398 8.58 -10.80 -8.90
N TRP A 399 8.20 -11.37 -10.04
CA TRP A 399 8.07 -10.69 -11.33
C TRP A 399 6.60 -10.54 -11.69
N VAL A 400 6.19 -9.36 -12.10
CA VAL A 400 4.83 -9.09 -12.56
C VAL A 400 4.88 -8.39 -13.90
N LEU A 401 4.21 -8.95 -14.89
CA LEU A 401 3.87 -8.31 -16.16
C LEU A 401 2.39 -8.00 -16.16
N GLY A 402 2.03 -6.72 -16.18
CA GLY A 402 0.66 -6.25 -16.05
C GLY A 402 0.17 -5.47 -17.27
N ALA A 403 -1.14 -5.51 -17.47
CA ALA A 403 -1.86 -4.65 -18.39
C ALA A 403 -3.18 -4.21 -17.78
N SER A 404 -3.56 -2.95 -17.93
CA SER A 404 -4.85 -2.46 -17.46
C SER A 404 -5.44 -1.39 -18.36
N TYR A 405 -6.76 -1.29 -18.33
CA TYR A 405 -7.51 -0.32 -19.10
C TYR A 405 -8.74 0.17 -18.31
N PHE A 406 -8.87 1.49 -18.20
CA PHE A 406 -10.05 2.08 -17.59
C PHE A 406 -11.20 2.15 -18.61
N VAL A 407 -12.20 1.31 -18.42
CA VAL A 407 -13.44 1.33 -19.24
C VAL A 407 -14.27 2.58 -18.96
N THR A 408 -14.26 3.00 -17.71
CA THR A 408 -14.79 4.28 -17.21
C THR A 408 -13.81 4.84 -16.18
N PRO A 409 -13.95 6.09 -15.73
CA PRO A 409 -13.08 6.66 -14.70
C PRO A 409 -12.98 5.87 -13.39
N SER A 410 -13.95 5.00 -13.16
CA SER A 410 -14.08 4.25 -11.91
C SER A 410 -14.14 2.73 -12.10
N VAL A 411 -13.96 2.26 -13.33
CA VAL A 411 -13.94 0.82 -13.65
C VAL A 411 -12.68 0.50 -14.44
N ASN A 412 -11.76 -0.19 -13.79
CA ASN A 412 -10.52 -0.70 -14.35
C ASN A 412 -10.63 -2.21 -14.60
N ILE A 413 -10.28 -2.66 -15.80
CA ILE A 413 -10.07 -4.08 -16.11
C ILE A 413 -8.58 -4.33 -16.22
N PHE A 414 -8.11 -5.44 -15.69
CA PHE A 414 -6.68 -5.76 -15.68
C PHE A 414 -6.39 -7.23 -15.92
N GLY A 415 -5.17 -7.49 -16.35
CA GLY A 415 -4.61 -8.85 -16.41
C GLY A 415 -3.14 -8.82 -16.04
N GLU A 416 -2.69 -9.85 -15.34
CA GLU A 416 -1.28 -9.99 -14.94
C GLU A 416 -0.79 -11.43 -15.14
N ILE A 417 0.50 -11.53 -15.43
CA ILE A 417 1.29 -12.76 -15.34
C ILE A 417 2.30 -12.52 -14.23
N VAL A 418 2.27 -13.40 -13.21
CA VAL A 418 3.15 -13.30 -12.06
C VAL A 418 3.99 -14.57 -11.94
N HIS A 419 5.28 -14.39 -11.70
CA HIS A 419 6.20 -15.47 -11.36
C HIS A 419 6.84 -15.16 -10.01
N VAL A 420 6.78 -16.13 -9.10
CA VAL A 420 7.36 -16.04 -7.76
C VAL A 420 8.37 -17.14 -7.58
N ASP A 421 9.61 -16.79 -7.26
CA ASP A 421 10.67 -17.70 -6.85
C ASP A 421 10.99 -17.50 -5.37
N GLY A 422 10.74 -18.51 -4.58
CA GLY A 422 10.95 -18.47 -3.15
C GLY A 422 9.67 -18.50 -2.33
N TRP A 423 9.86 -18.71 -1.06
CA TRP A 423 8.78 -18.67 -0.07
C TRP A 423 9.32 -18.21 1.27
N VAL A 424 8.77 -17.14 1.79
CA VAL A 424 9.17 -16.58 3.07
C VAL A 424 7.99 -16.51 4.04
N PRO A 425 8.24 -16.66 5.35
CA PRO A 425 7.21 -16.47 6.36
C PRO A 425 6.90 -14.98 6.46
N LEU A 426 5.91 -14.53 5.73
CA LEU A 426 5.36 -13.19 5.85
C LEU A 426 3.98 -13.26 6.46
N ASN A 427 3.86 -12.73 7.64
CA ASN A 427 2.63 -12.41 8.31
C ASN A 427 1.43 -13.37 8.00
N PHE A 428 0.22 -12.89 8.08
CA PHE A 428 -1.00 -13.63 7.83
C PHE A 428 -1.10 -14.30 6.46
N LEU A 429 -0.39 -13.85 5.46
CA LEU A 429 -0.54 -14.33 4.10
C LEU A 429 0.16 -15.66 3.86
N SER A 430 1.27 -15.84 4.52
CA SER A 430 2.05 -17.07 4.45
C SER A 430 1.85 -17.98 5.65
N GLY A 431 1.25 -17.45 6.73
CA GLY A 431 1.24 -18.07 8.04
C GLY A 431 0.23 -19.19 8.23
N GLY A 432 -0.64 -19.44 7.29
CA GLY A 432 -1.62 -20.50 7.42
C GLY A 432 -1.09 -21.89 7.08
N ASN A 433 0.08 -21.97 6.47
CA ASN A 433 0.68 -23.24 6.11
C ASN A 433 1.51 -23.75 7.28
N ARG A 434 0.89 -24.54 8.14
CA ARG A 434 1.66 -25.46 8.94
C ARG A 434 2.49 -26.30 7.99
N ASP A 435 3.76 -26.41 8.28
CA ASP A 435 4.54 -27.48 7.73
C ASP A 435 3.78 -28.80 8.00
N PRO A 436 3.30 -29.52 6.98
CA PRO A 436 2.59 -30.76 7.20
C PRO A 436 3.48 -31.81 7.90
N GLN A 437 4.77 -31.59 7.99
CA GLN A 437 5.73 -32.39 8.72
C GLN A 437 5.71 -32.14 10.25
N LEU A 438 5.25 -30.97 10.68
CA LEU A 438 5.02 -30.67 12.10
C LEU A 438 3.66 -31.23 12.55
N THR A 439 3.58 -32.53 12.73
CA THR A 439 2.34 -33.25 13.09
C THR A 439 1.89 -32.98 14.52
N THR A 440 2.68 -32.34 15.34
CA THR A 440 2.30 -31.91 16.70
C THR A 440 2.30 -30.38 16.75
N PRO A 441 1.15 -29.75 17.05
CA PRO A 441 1.13 -28.34 17.37
C PRO A 441 1.94 -28.17 18.65
N ILE A 442 3.11 -27.57 18.56
CA ILE A 442 3.77 -27.00 19.71
C ILE A 442 3.07 -25.65 19.92
N PRO A 443 2.21 -25.50 20.94
CA PRO A 443 1.36 -24.31 21.06
C PRO A 443 2.15 -23.00 21.19
N GLU A 444 3.43 -23.10 21.52
CA GLU A 444 4.34 -22.01 21.79
C GLU A 444 5.10 -21.55 20.53
N LEU A 445 5.01 -22.32 19.46
CA LEU A 445 5.79 -22.11 18.24
C LEU A 445 4.88 -22.19 17.02
N HIS A 446 4.08 -21.17 16.90
CA HIS A 446 3.24 -20.92 15.72
C HIS A 446 4.10 -20.42 14.57
N THR A 447 4.97 -21.26 14.08
CA THR A 447 5.86 -20.93 12.99
C THR A 447 5.22 -21.30 11.68
N SER A 448 5.12 -20.36 10.80
CA SER A 448 4.84 -20.56 9.39
C SER A 448 6.10 -20.99 8.62
N TRP A 449 7.08 -21.52 9.33
CA TRP A 449 8.33 -21.96 8.78
C TRP A 449 8.12 -23.03 7.73
N SER A 450 8.80 -22.85 6.61
CA SER A 450 8.89 -23.85 5.57
C SER A 450 10.30 -24.41 5.53
N ASP A 451 10.41 -25.72 5.43
CA ASP A 451 11.64 -26.43 5.12
C ASP A 451 11.91 -26.52 3.61
N GLN A 452 11.04 -25.92 2.80
CA GLN A 452 11.09 -25.97 1.35
C GLN A 452 10.70 -24.63 0.74
N SER A 453 11.51 -24.13 -0.19
CA SER A 453 11.15 -23.03 -1.07
C SER A 453 10.14 -23.50 -2.14
N SER A 454 9.45 -22.59 -2.79
CA SER A 454 8.52 -22.92 -3.88
C SER A 454 8.58 -21.88 -5.00
N ASP A 455 8.37 -22.35 -6.23
CA ASP A 455 8.14 -21.48 -7.38
C ASP A 455 6.66 -21.50 -7.72
N THR A 456 6.09 -20.34 -8.01
CA THR A 456 4.67 -20.21 -8.31
C THR A 456 4.47 -19.34 -9.55
N ASP A 457 3.77 -19.89 -10.54
CA ASP A 457 3.30 -19.15 -11.71
C ASP A 457 1.82 -18.80 -11.53
N VAL A 458 1.44 -17.57 -11.88
CA VAL A 458 0.07 -17.07 -11.77
C VAL A 458 -0.34 -16.37 -13.05
N ILE A 459 -1.58 -16.62 -13.47
CA ILE A 459 -2.29 -15.80 -14.44
C ILE A 459 -3.55 -15.30 -13.75
N VAL A 460 -3.75 -13.99 -13.78
CA VAL A 460 -4.92 -13.35 -13.18
C VAL A 460 -5.56 -12.36 -14.13
N PHE A 461 -6.88 -12.33 -14.14
CA PHE A 461 -7.71 -11.31 -14.78
C PHE A 461 -8.71 -10.79 -13.76
N GLY A 462 -8.95 -9.50 -13.77
CA GLY A 462 -9.87 -8.91 -12.81
C GLY A 462 -10.49 -7.60 -13.25
N VAL A 463 -11.39 -7.15 -12.40
CA VAL A 463 -12.05 -5.85 -12.51
C VAL A 463 -12.07 -5.19 -11.13
N GLN A 464 -11.73 -3.90 -11.13
CA GLN A 464 -11.89 -3.01 -9.98
C GLN A 464 -12.94 -1.97 -10.35
N ALA A 465 -14.00 -1.89 -9.57
CA ALA A 465 -15.09 -0.94 -9.79
C ALA A 465 -15.35 -0.13 -8.52
N ALA A 466 -15.28 1.21 -8.65
CA ALA A 466 -15.57 2.16 -7.58
C ALA A 466 -16.86 2.96 -7.86
N PHE A 467 -17.50 3.47 -6.81
CA PHE A 467 -18.70 4.29 -6.88
C PHE A 467 -18.67 5.42 -5.86
#